data_4083d0586217501005cac116cf6c8d64
#
_entry.id   4083d0586217501005cac116cf6c8d64
#
_cell.length_a   1.000
_cell.length_b   1.000
_cell.length_c   1.000
_cell.angle_alpha   90.00
_cell.angle_beta   90.00
_cell.angle_gamma   90.00
#
_symmetry.space_group_name_H-M   'P 1'
#
loop_
_entity.id
_entity.type
_entity.pdbx_description
1 polymer ?
#
loop_
_entity_poly.entity_id
_entity_poly.type
_entity_poly.pdbx_seq_one_letter_code
_entity_poly.pdbx_strand_id
1 'polypeptide(L)'
;ILLSVCLLLVSFADVSAQTDRREVRKGNRRFKEGEYTEAQVEYLKGLAKDSLSIAANYNIASTFFRQEDHANAAKALERVENIAAASADGASFYYNQGAVAIAQQNWQKAVEAFAKSLLINPDDLDAKENYIYAKKMLQNQQQNQNNQNQDQNQDQNQDQNQEQNQDQNQDQNQDQ
;
A
#
# COMPACT_ATOMS: atom_id res chain seq x y z
N ILE A 1 47.98 1.16 -19.16
CA ILE A 1 46.81 1.62 -19.96
C ILE A 1 45.55 0.93 -19.47
N LEU A 2 45.52 -0.38 -19.23
CA LEU A 2 44.34 -1.11 -18.72
C LEU A 2 43.91 -0.67 -17.29
N LEU A 3 44.87 -0.36 -16.40
CA LEU A 3 44.56 0.12 -15.04
C LEU A 3 43.93 1.53 -15.04
N SER A 4 44.34 2.41 -15.95
CA SER A 4 43.78 3.76 -16.04
C SER A 4 42.36 3.79 -16.62
N VAL A 5 42.01 2.82 -17.48
CA VAL A 5 40.65 2.69 -18.04
C VAL A 5 39.67 2.15 -16.96
N CYS A 6 40.10 1.21 -16.11
CA CYS A 6 39.28 0.75 -14.98
C CYS A 6 39.03 1.87 -13.95
N LEU A 7 39.99 2.77 -13.70
CA LEU A 7 39.81 3.88 -12.77
C LEU A 7 38.79 4.91 -13.29
N LEU A 8 38.73 5.13 -14.61
CA LEU A 8 37.78 6.03 -15.25
C LEU A 8 36.36 5.49 -15.26
N LEU A 9 36.15 4.15 -15.32
CA LEU A 9 34.84 3.54 -15.30
C LEU A 9 34.19 3.57 -13.89
N VAL A 10 34.99 3.54 -12.83
CA VAL A 10 34.49 3.68 -11.45
C VAL A 10 34.00 5.10 -11.16
N SER A 11 34.54 6.11 -11.83
CA SER A 11 34.18 7.51 -11.60
C SER A 11 32.81 7.92 -12.17
N PHE A 12 32.23 7.14 -13.10
CA PHE A 12 30.92 7.45 -13.69
C PHE A 12 29.73 6.85 -12.90
N ALA A 13 29.96 5.85 -12.07
CA ALA A 13 28.90 5.24 -11.28
C ALA A 13 28.45 6.13 -10.10
N ASP A 14 29.33 6.97 -9.56
CA ASP A 14 29.02 7.82 -8.40
C ASP A 14 28.30 9.14 -8.75
N VAL A 15 28.32 9.57 -10.01
CA VAL A 15 27.74 10.86 -10.41
C VAL A 15 26.21 10.79 -10.49
N SER A 16 25.64 9.64 -10.84
CA SER A 16 24.18 9.47 -10.91
C SER A 16 23.50 9.41 -9.52
N ALA A 17 24.20 8.89 -8.50
CA ALA A 17 23.66 8.73 -7.15
C ALA A 17 23.52 10.04 -6.35
N GLN A 18 23.89 11.19 -6.90
CA GLN A 18 23.92 12.47 -6.17
C GLN A 18 22.96 13.53 -6.70
N THR A 19 22.28 13.28 -7.81
CA THR A 19 21.54 14.34 -8.53
C THR A 19 20.31 14.83 -7.78
N ASP A 20 19.66 14.00 -6.98
CA ASP A 20 18.45 14.30 -6.21
C ASP A 20 18.70 14.66 -4.74
N ARG A 21 19.89 14.32 -4.20
CA ARG A 21 20.17 14.45 -2.74
C ARG A 21 19.98 15.86 -2.18
N ARG A 22 20.21 16.89 -2.98
CA ARG A 22 20.04 18.28 -2.55
C ARG A 22 18.57 18.58 -2.31
N GLU A 23 17.72 18.19 -3.23
CA GLU A 23 16.27 18.39 -3.21
C GLU A 23 15.65 17.54 -2.09
N VAL A 24 16.04 16.28 -1.96
CA VAL A 24 15.61 15.41 -0.87
C VAL A 24 15.95 16.01 0.50
N ARG A 25 17.18 16.54 0.70
CA ARG A 25 17.55 17.20 1.96
C ARG A 25 16.70 18.44 2.25
N LYS A 26 16.36 19.24 1.22
CA LYS A 26 15.49 20.40 1.38
C LYS A 26 14.07 19.97 1.75
N GLY A 27 13.56 18.96 1.06
CA GLY A 27 12.25 18.37 1.36
C GLY A 27 12.18 17.84 2.78
N ASN A 28 13.22 17.10 3.24
CA ASN A 28 13.31 16.60 4.61
C ASN A 28 13.27 17.71 5.67
N ARG A 29 13.91 18.85 5.39
CA ARG A 29 13.85 20.00 6.29
C ARG A 29 12.43 20.55 6.37
N ARG A 30 11.78 20.80 5.23
CA ARG A 30 10.40 21.28 5.16
C ARG A 30 9.42 20.31 5.84
N PHE A 31 9.60 19.02 5.61
CA PHE A 31 8.78 17.99 6.26
C PHE A 31 8.89 18.03 7.79
N LYS A 32 10.11 18.20 8.34
CA LYS A 32 10.34 18.35 9.79
C LYS A 32 9.71 19.62 10.37
N GLU A 33 9.63 20.68 9.57
CA GLU A 33 8.99 21.95 9.92
C GLU A 33 7.44 21.87 9.82
N GLY A 34 6.89 20.73 9.35
CA GLY A 34 5.45 20.53 9.12
C GLY A 34 4.94 21.16 7.82
N GLU A 35 5.84 21.72 7.00
CA GLU A 35 5.55 22.35 5.72
C GLU A 35 5.42 21.30 4.62
N TYR A 36 4.35 20.50 4.67
CA TYR A 36 4.20 19.32 3.82
C TYR A 36 4.06 19.67 2.33
N THR A 37 3.41 20.78 2.00
CA THR A 37 3.26 21.23 0.61
C THR A 37 4.61 21.63 0.01
N GLU A 38 5.43 22.37 0.76
CA GLU A 38 6.77 22.77 0.36
C GLU A 38 7.70 21.56 0.28
N ALA A 39 7.58 20.61 1.21
CA ALA A 39 8.33 19.36 1.17
C ALA A 39 8.00 18.58 -0.10
N GLN A 40 6.73 18.46 -0.45
CA GLN A 40 6.27 17.81 -1.68
C GLN A 40 6.90 18.44 -2.93
N VAL A 41 6.95 19.77 -3.02
CA VAL A 41 7.57 20.47 -4.15
C VAL A 41 9.05 20.13 -4.28
N GLU A 42 9.79 20.11 -3.17
CA GLU A 42 11.21 19.76 -3.20
C GLU A 42 11.46 18.29 -3.57
N TYR A 43 10.64 17.35 -3.09
CA TYR A 43 10.72 15.94 -3.48
C TYR A 43 10.37 15.75 -4.97
N LEU A 44 9.37 16.45 -5.51
CA LEU A 44 9.05 16.42 -6.93
C LEU A 44 10.22 16.93 -7.80
N LYS A 45 10.93 17.97 -7.35
CA LYS A 45 12.18 18.41 -8.02
C LYS A 45 13.26 17.32 -7.99
N GLY A 46 13.35 16.56 -6.89
CA GLY A 46 14.23 15.39 -6.80
C GLY A 46 13.83 14.31 -7.80
N LEU A 47 12.55 13.96 -7.85
CA LEU A 47 11.99 12.96 -8.78
C LEU A 47 12.11 13.37 -10.25
N ALA A 48 12.11 14.67 -10.55
CA ALA A 48 12.36 15.16 -11.90
C ALA A 48 13.81 14.90 -12.37
N LYS A 49 14.75 14.75 -11.43
CA LYS A 49 16.15 14.42 -11.71
C LYS A 49 16.40 12.92 -11.72
N ASP A 50 15.79 12.21 -10.78
CA ASP A 50 15.84 10.76 -10.65
C ASP A 50 14.45 10.23 -10.24
N SER A 51 13.68 9.77 -11.22
CA SER A 51 12.32 9.28 -11.01
C SER A 51 12.28 8.00 -10.17
N LEU A 52 13.37 7.24 -10.10
CA LEU A 52 13.52 6.01 -9.34
C LEU A 52 14.29 6.21 -8.02
N SER A 53 14.54 7.45 -7.60
CA SER A 53 15.12 7.73 -6.30
C SER A 53 14.25 7.12 -5.18
N ILE A 54 14.77 6.10 -4.48
CA ILE A 54 14.09 5.47 -3.36
C ILE A 54 13.79 6.51 -2.28
N ALA A 55 14.78 7.35 -1.94
CA ALA A 55 14.62 8.36 -0.90
C ALA A 55 13.55 9.40 -1.25
N ALA A 56 13.51 9.88 -2.49
CA ALA A 56 12.51 10.86 -2.91
C ALA A 56 11.10 10.26 -2.96
N ASN A 57 10.93 9.03 -3.50
CA ASN A 57 9.63 8.35 -3.53
C ASN A 57 9.13 7.99 -2.13
N TYR A 58 10.01 7.52 -1.24
CA TYR A 58 9.67 7.20 0.14
C TYR A 58 9.24 8.44 0.93
N ASN A 59 9.98 9.54 0.81
CA ASN A 59 9.69 10.76 1.54
C ASN A 59 8.45 11.49 1.02
N ILE A 60 8.22 11.48 -0.31
CA ILE A 60 7.00 12.05 -0.88
C ILE A 60 5.78 11.20 -0.50
N ALA A 61 5.91 9.87 -0.42
CA ALA A 61 4.83 9.00 0.08
C ALA A 61 4.48 9.34 1.54
N SER A 62 5.49 9.53 2.39
CA SER A 62 5.28 9.98 3.77
C SER A 62 4.61 11.36 3.84
N THR A 63 4.93 12.24 2.90
CA THR A 63 4.31 13.57 2.80
C THR A 63 2.84 13.46 2.40
N PHE A 64 2.52 12.68 1.38
CA PHE A 64 1.14 12.41 0.98
C PHE A 64 0.34 11.75 2.11
N PHE A 65 0.96 10.81 2.84
CA PHE A 65 0.32 10.18 3.99
C PHE A 65 -0.07 11.21 5.07
N ARG A 66 0.82 12.18 5.37
CA ARG A 66 0.54 13.28 6.31
C ARG A 66 -0.55 14.24 5.83
N GLN A 67 -0.74 14.34 4.52
CA GLN A 67 -1.80 15.12 3.87
C GLN A 67 -3.09 14.31 3.67
N GLU A 68 -3.16 13.08 4.20
CA GLU A 68 -4.27 12.13 4.05
C GLU A 68 -4.52 11.68 2.59
N ASP A 69 -3.59 11.97 1.69
CA ASP A 69 -3.62 11.52 0.29
C ASP A 69 -3.01 10.11 0.16
N HIS A 70 -3.72 9.14 0.71
CA HIS A 70 -3.25 7.75 0.76
C HIS A 70 -3.13 7.11 -0.63
N ALA A 71 -3.89 7.59 -1.61
CA ALA A 71 -3.81 7.10 -2.98
C ALA A 71 -2.48 7.46 -3.65
N ASN A 72 -2.03 8.72 -3.52
CA ASN A 72 -0.74 9.14 -4.06
C ASN A 72 0.44 8.61 -3.21
N ALA A 73 0.26 8.43 -1.90
CA ALA A 73 1.24 7.75 -1.06
C ALA A 73 1.51 6.32 -1.56
N ALA A 74 0.47 5.53 -1.84
CA ALA A 74 0.59 4.18 -2.38
C ALA A 74 1.32 4.16 -3.73
N LYS A 75 0.93 5.04 -4.68
CA LYS A 75 1.57 5.13 -6.00
C LYS A 75 3.05 5.48 -5.93
N ALA A 76 3.45 6.35 -5.00
CA ALA A 76 4.84 6.72 -4.82
C ALA A 76 5.69 5.53 -4.33
N LEU A 77 5.17 4.73 -3.40
CA LEU A 77 5.82 3.51 -2.93
C LEU A 77 5.88 2.43 -4.04
N GLU A 78 4.78 2.20 -4.75
CA GLU A 78 4.72 1.20 -5.83
C GLU A 78 5.76 1.44 -6.93
N ARG A 79 6.06 2.72 -7.24
CA ARG A 79 7.05 3.08 -8.27
C ARG A 79 8.44 2.51 -8.01
N VAL A 80 8.83 2.35 -6.75
CA VAL A 80 10.16 1.90 -6.35
C VAL A 80 10.16 0.56 -5.63
N GLU A 81 9.04 -0.15 -5.56
CA GLU A 81 8.90 -1.39 -4.79
C GLU A 81 10.01 -2.41 -5.12
N ASN A 82 10.26 -2.66 -6.40
CA ASN A 82 11.22 -3.68 -6.83
C ASN A 82 12.65 -3.39 -6.40
N ILE A 83 13.05 -2.09 -6.32
CA ILE A 83 14.40 -1.69 -5.96
C ILE A 83 14.53 -1.41 -4.46
N ALA A 84 13.48 -0.84 -3.84
CA ALA A 84 13.47 -0.55 -2.41
C ALA A 84 13.43 -1.82 -1.55
N ALA A 85 12.71 -2.84 -1.99
CA ALA A 85 12.62 -4.14 -1.33
C ALA A 85 13.98 -4.84 -1.14
N ALA A 86 14.89 -4.64 -2.09
CA ALA A 86 16.24 -5.21 -2.06
C ALA A 86 17.27 -4.30 -1.36
N SER A 87 16.87 -3.12 -0.90
CA SER A 87 17.73 -2.18 -0.21
C SER A 87 17.87 -2.50 1.29
N ALA A 88 18.81 -1.84 1.97
CA ALA A 88 18.96 -1.94 3.42
C ALA A 88 17.70 -1.47 4.19
N ASP A 89 16.90 -0.61 3.58
CA ASP A 89 15.66 -0.05 4.17
C ASP A 89 14.40 -0.86 3.79
N GLY A 90 14.55 -2.05 3.21
CA GLY A 90 13.46 -2.88 2.72
C GLY A 90 12.38 -3.19 3.77
N ALA A 91 12.79 -3.42 5.03
CA ALA A 91 11.84 -3.63 6.13
C ALA A 91 10.97 -2.38 6.37
N SER A 92 11.58 -1.21 6.50
CA SER A 92 10.88 0.07 6.69
C SER A 92 10.01 0.43 5.48
N PHE A 93 10.46 0.07 4.28
CA PHE A 93 9.67 0.25 3.06
C PHE A 93 8.36 -0.53 3.12
N TYR A 94 8.43 -1.82 3.42
CA TYR A 94 7.24 -2.66 3.55
C TYR A 94 6.36 -2.26 4.73
N TYR A 95 6.95 -1.82 5.86
CA TYR A 95 6.20 -1.27 6.98
C TYR A 95 5.32 -0.08 6.54
N ASN A 96 5.91 0.87 5.81
CA ASN A 96 5.16 2.04 5.33
C ASN A 96 4.11 1.68 4.28
N GLN A 97 4.39 0.70 3.41
CA GLN A 97 3.40 0.17 2.48
C GLN A 97 2.19 -0.41 3.23
N GLY A 98 2.45 -1.15 4.31
CA GLY A 98 1.40 -1.68 5.20
C GLY A 98 0.60 -0.58 5.89
N ALA A 99 1.25 0.46 6.40
CA ALA A 99 0.60 1.60 7.04
C ALA A 99 -0.33 2.37 6.07
N VAL A 100 0.13 2.60 4.84
CA VAL A 100 -0.70 3.19 3.77
C VAL A 100 -1.89 2.29 3.44
N ALA A 101 -1.69 0.98 3.36
CA ALA A 101 -2.76 0.02 3.10
C ALA A 101 -3.80 -0.02 4.23
N ILE A 102 -3.40 0.09 5.50
CA ILE A 102 -4.34 0.26 6.64
C ILE A 102 -5.19 1.52 6.46
N ALA A 103 -4.58 2.65 6.14
CA ALA A 103 -5.28 3.91 5.95
C ALA A 103 -6.29 3.86 4.78
N GLN A 104 -6.02 3.02 3.78
CA GLN A 104 -6.93 2.71 2.67
C GLN A 104 -7.96 1.62 3.00
N GLN A 105 -7.92 1.03 4.20
CA GLN A 105 -8.71 -0.15 4.59
C GLN A 105 -8.50 -1.37 3.66
N ASN A 106 -7.36 -1.41 2.97
CA ASN A 106 -6.95 -2.56 2.17
C ASN A 106 -6.23 -3.57 3.07
N TRP A 107 -7.01 -4.31 3.85
CA TRP A 107 -6.50 -5.21 4.88
C TRP A 107 -5.65 -6.34 4.33
N GLN A 108 -5.99 -6.85 3.14
CA GLN A 108 -5.18 -7.88 2.46
C GLN A 108 -3.76 -7.36 2.15
N LYS A 109 -3.67 -6.19 1.50
CA LYS A 109 -2.38 -5.57 1.17
C LYS A 109 -1.58 -5.20 2.44
N ALA A 110 -2.27 -4.78 3.50
CA ALA A 110 -1.64 -4.48 4.78
C ALA A 110 -0.99 -5.72 5.41
N VAL A 111 -1.71 -6.85 5.46
CA VAL A 111 -1.20 -8.13 5.97
C VAL A 111 0.04 -8.57 5.18
N GLU A 112 -0.02 -8.52 3.84
CA GLU A 112 1.09 -8.91 2.98
C GLU A 112 2.32 -8.03 3.19
N ALA A 113 2.13 -6.71 3.28
CA ALA A 113 3.22 -5.76 3.45
C ALA A 113 3.90 -5.92 4.82
N PHE A 114 3.14 -6.00 5.92
CA PHE A 114 3.73 -6.22 7.24
C PHE A 114 4.38 -7.61 7.36
N ALA A 115 3.85 -8.64 6.72
CA ALA A 115 4.50 -9.94 6.67
C ALA A 115 5.86 -9.85 5.98
N LYS A 116 5.98 -9.15 4.85
CA LYS A 116 7.25 -8.90 4.16
C LYS A 116 8.23 -8.09 5.03
N SER A 117 7.74 -7.07 5.75
CA SER A 117 8.55 -6.30 6.70
C SER A 117 9.16 -7.20 7.77
N LEU A 118 8.33 -8.08 8.37
CA LEU A 118 8.74 -9.01 9.42
C LEU A 118 9.66 -10.14 8.93
N LEU A 119 9.60 -10.52 7.66
CA LEU A 119 10.56 -11.45 7.07
C LEU A 119 11.98 -10.86 7.03
N ILE A 120 12.10 -9.54 6.89
CA ILE A 120 13.39 -8.83 6.85
C ILE A 120 13.85 -8.46 8.27
N ASN A 121 12.93 -7.92 9.10
CA ASN A 121 13.18 -7.57 10.48
C ASN A 121 12.18 -8.24 11.43
N PRO A 122 12.45 -9.47 11.88
CA PRO A 122 11.54 -10.24 12.73
C PRO A 122 11.30 -9.64 14.11
N ASP A 123 12.17 -8.76 14.58
CA ASP A 123 12.11 -8.18 15.94
C ASP A 123 11.35 -6.87 16.02
N ASP A 124 10.83 -6.36 14.89
CA ASP A 124 10.03 -5.13 14.84
C ASP A 124 8.67 -5.35 15.51
N LEU A 125 8.52 -4.80 16.71
CA LEU A 125 7.29 -4.92 17.51
C LEU A 125 6.14 -4.15 16.89
N ASP A 126 6.39 -2.97 16.32
CA ASP A 126 5.36 -2.14 15.68
C ASP A 126 4.81 -2.85 14.44
N ALA A 127 5.68 -3.49 13.66
CA ALA A 127 5.25 -4.30 12.52
C ALA A 127 4.44 -5.53 12.95
N LYS A 128 4.79 -6.19 14.06
CA LYS A 128 4.01 -7.31 14.62
C LYS A 128 2.61 -6.87 15.04
N GLU A 129 2.51 -5.78 15.77
CA GLU A 129 1.22 -5.24 16.24
C GLU A 129 0.33 -4.86 15.06
N ASN A 130 0.86 -4.15 14.08
CA ASN A 130 0.13 -3.76 12.87
C ASN A 130 -0.27 -4.96 12.00
N TYR A 131 0.59 -5.99 11.92
CA TYR A 131 0.25 -7.24 11.24
C TYR A 131 -0.96 -7.92 11.88
N ILE A 132 -0.94 -8.07 13.22
CA ILE A 132 -2.04 -8.69 13.98
C ILE A 132 -3.33 -7.88 13.80
N TYR A 133 -3.24 -6.56 13.89
CA TYR A 133 -4.38 -5.67 13.67
C TYR A 133 -4.98 -5.83 12.27
N ALA A 134 -4.15 -5.74 11.22
CA ALA A 134 -4.58 -5.89 9.84
C ALA A 134 -5.22 -7.26 9.58
N LYS A 135 -4.63 -8.34 10.12
CA LYS A 135 -5.16 -9.70 10.02
C LYS A 135 -6.54 -9.84 10.68
N LYS A 136 -6.73 -9.24 11.85
CA LYS A 136 -8.03 -9.23 12.54
C LYS A 136 -9.08 -8.48 11.71
N MET A 137 -8.72 -7.33 11.15
CA MET A 137 -9.65 -6.55 10.32
C MET A 137 -10.03 -7.29 9.03
N LEU A 138 -9.06 -7.98 8.41
CA LEU A 138 -9.32 -8.83 7.24
C LEU A 138 -10.31 -9.97 7.57
N GLN A 139 -10.12 -10.65 8.69
CA GLN A 139 -11.04 -11.70 9.14
C GLN A 139 -12.46 -11.17 9.38
N ASN A 140 -12.59 -10.02 10.03
CA ASN A 140 -13.89 -9.39 10.26
C ASN A 140 -14.57 -9.01 8.93
N GLN A 141 -13.82 -8.48 7.97
CA GLN A 141 -14.34 -8.16 6.64
C GLN A 141 -14.87 -9.41 5.92
N GLN A 142 -14.13 -10.52 5.96
CA GLN A 142 -14.54 -11.79 5.37
C GLN A 142 -15.79 -12.39 6.04
N GLN A 143 -15.87 -12.33 7.36
CA GLN A 143 -17.06 -12.80 8.10
C GLN A 143 -18.31 -12.00 7.73
N ASN A 144 -18.20 -10.67 7.66
CA ASN A 144 -19.31 -9.82 7.29
C ASN A 144 -19.80 -10.09 5.86
N GLN A 145 -18.88 -10.32 4.92
CA GLN A 145 -19.24 -10.69 3.55
C GLN A 145 -19.95 -12.05 3.47
N ASN A 146 -19.49 -13.04 4.24
CA ASN A 146 -20.13 -14.35 4.29
C ASN A 146 -21.53 -14.28 4.88
N ASN A 147 -21.75 -13.50 5.93
CA ASN A 147 -23.07 -13.32 6.55
C ASN A 147 -24.05 -12.65 5.58
N GLN A 148 -23.62 -11.58 4.89
CA GLN A 148 -24.46 -10.91 3.90
C GLN A 148 -24.86 -11.83 2.73
N ASN A 149 -23.94 -12.69 2.27
CA ASN A 149 -24.25 -13.66 1.23
C ASN A 149 -25.22 -14.75 1.70
N GLN A 150 -25.18 -15.15 2.98
CA GLN A 150 -26.13 -16.10 3.54
C GLN A 150 -27.53 -15.51 3.67
N ASP A 151 -27.64 -14.25 4.12
CA ASP A 151 -28.92 -13.56 4.24
C ASP A 151 -29.59 -13.39 2.87
N GLN A 152 -28.86 -12.98 1.85
CA GLN A 152 -29.38 -12.85 0.48
C GLN A 152 -29.84 -14.18 -0.11
N ASN A 153 -29.15 -15.29 0.18
CA ASN A 153 -29.57 -16.61 -0.28
C ASN A 153 -30.82 -17.12 0.45
N GLN A 154 -31.03 -16.74 1.72
CA GLN A 154 -32.25 -17.09 2.47
C GLN A 154 -33.47 -16.33 1.93
N ASP A 155 -33.31 -15.03 1.64
CA ASP A 155 -34.39 -14.22 1.08
C ASP A 155 -34.82 -14.73 -0.30
N GLN A 156 -33.88 -15.05 -1.19
CA GLN A 156 -34.20 -15.62 -2.51
C GLN A 156 -34.90 -16.98 -2.43
N ASN A 157 -34.54 -17.83 -1.49
CA ASN A 157 -35.21 -19.11 -1.27
C ASN A 157 -36.63 -18.97 -0.69
N GLN A 158 -36.89 -17.95 0.14
CA GLN A 158 -38.21 -17.65 0.66
C GLN A 158 -39.16 -17.14 -0.43
N ASP A 159 -38.65 -16.25 -1.30
CA ASP A 159 -39.43 -15.72 -2.43
C ASP A 159 -39.81 -16.83 -3.44
N GLN A 160 -38.89 -17.70 -3.79
CA GLN A 160 -39.17 -18.84 -4.67
C GLN A 160 -40.20 -19.84 -4.08
N ASN A 161 -40.15 -20.07 -2.75
CA ASN A 161 -41.12 -20.93 -2.11
C ASN A 161 -42.52 -20.27 -2.01
N GLN A 162 -42.59 -18.95 -1.90
CA GLN A 162 -43.88 -18.23 -1.92
C GLN A 162 -44.52 -18.23 -3.30
N GLU A 163 -43.73 -18.04 -4.38
CA GLU A 163 -44.24 -18.13 -5.73
C GLU A 163 -44.74 -19.53 -6.08
N GLN A 164 -44.01 -20.61 -5.73
CA GLN A 164 -44.45 -21.98 -5.96
C GLN A 164 -45.74 -22.35 -5.20
N ASN A 165 -45.93 -21.82 -3.98
CA ASN A 165 -47.15 -22.04 -3.22
C ASN A 165 -48.36 -21.26 -3.77
N GLN A 166 -48.15 -20.11 -4.40
CA GLN A 166 -49.20 -19.34 -5.08
C GLN A 166 -49.68 -20.01 -6.35
N ASP A 167 -48.78 -20.57 -7.15
CA ASP A 167 -49.11 -21.27 -8.38
C ASP A 167 -49.90 -22.57 -8.11
N GLN A 168 -49.53 -23.34 -7.06
CA GLN A 168 -50.27 -24.54 -6.67
C GLN A 168 -51.68 -24.24 -6.16
N ASN A 169 -51.91 -23.08 -5.53
CA ASN A 169 -53.25 -22.68 -5.07
C ASN A 169 -54.14 -22.16 -6.21
N GLN A 170 -53.59 -21.65 -7.29
CA GLN A 170 -54.39 -21.23 -8.45
C GLN A 170 -54.87 -22.40 -9.29
N ASP A 171 -54.07 -23.47 -9.43
CA ASP A 171 -54.44 -24.66 -10.19
C ASP A 171 -55.57 -25.43 -9.48
N GLN A 172 -55.61 -25.49 -8.15
CA GLN A 172 -56.70 -26.16 -7.40
C GLN A 172 -58.06 -25.44 -7.45
N ASN A 173 -58.09 -24.14 -7.81
CA ASN A 173 -59.32 -23.36 -7.91
C ASN A 173 -59.92 -23.37 -9.32
N GLN A 174 -59.28 -23.93 -10.32
CA GLN A 174 -59.82 -24.05 -11.70
C GLN A 174 -60.51 -25.35 -11.97
N ASP A 175 -60.42 -26.36 -11.10
CA ASP A 175 -61.04 -27.68 -11.27
C ASP A 175 -62.35 -27.84 -10.44
N GLN A 176 -62.95 -26.75 -9.94
CA GLN A 176 -64.31 -26.73 -9.33
C GLN A 176 -65.26 -25.89 -10.20
#